data_d6bd6e9a227e6349d773427197c7257c
#
_entry.id   d6bd6e9a227e6349d773427197c7257c
#
_cell.length_a   1.000
_cell.length_b   1.000
_cell.length_c   1.000
_cell.angle_alpha   90.00
_cell.angle_beta   90.00
_cell.angle_gamma   90.00
#
_symmetry.space_group_name_H-M   'P 1'
#
loop_
_entity.id
_entity.type
_entity.pdbx_description
1 polymer ?
#
loop_
_entity_poly.entity_id
_entity_poly.type
_entity_poly.pdbx_seq_one_letter_code
_entity_poly.pdbx_strand_id
1 'polypeptide(L)'
;MEVKIGVTDSPRELVFASSQTPAEVEELVTSAFAKDGPDVLSLSDDKGRRFLVQTAKISYVEIGVADVRRVGFGIGAGGAAGA
;
A
#
# COMPACT_ATOMS: atom_id res chain seq x y z
N MET A 1 -5.74 2.13 3.53
CA MET A 1 -5.59 2.51 2.12
C MET A 1 -5.18 1.29 1.31
N GLU A 2 -5.38 1.34 0.01
CA GLU A 2 -5.18 0.18 -0.85
C GLU A 2 -3.77 0.13 -1.42
N VAL A 3 -3.19 -1.06 -1.44
CA VAL A 3 -1.87 -1.30 -2.03
C VAL A 3 -2.03 -2.36 -3.12
N LYS A 4 -1.44 -2.08 -4.29
CA LYS A 4 -1.43 -3.01 -5.41
C LYS A 4 0.00 -3.30 -5.80
N ILE A 5 0.32 -4.59 -5.95
CA ILE A 5 1.66 -5.01 -6.33
C ILE A 5 1.58 -5.79 -7.63
N GLY A 6 2.28 -5.29 -8.64
CA GLY A 6 2.40 -5.99 -9.91
C GLY A 6 3.59 -6.91 -9.88
N VAL A 7 3.38 -8.18 -10.20
CA VAL A 7 4.41 -9.21 -10.16
C VAL A 7 4.76 -9.64 -11.58
N THR A 8 6.06 -9.73 -11.85
CA THR A 8 6.56 -10.17 -13.16
C THR A 8 6.01 -11.54 -13.50
N ASP A 9 5.60 -11.70 -14.74
CA ASP A 9 5.10 -12.97 -15.29
C ASP A 9 3.78 -13.41 -14.65
N SER A 10 3.11 -12.52 -13.95
CA SER A 10 1.79 -12.81 -13.41
C SER A 10 0.77 -11.83 -14.00
N PRO A 11 -0.36 -12.33 -14.51
CA PRO A 11 -1.40 -11.44 -15.05
C PRO A 11 -2.24 -10.79 -13.96
N ARG A 12 -2.04 -11.17 -12.70
CA ARG A 12 -2.83 -10.65 -11.60
C ARG A 12 -2.01 -9.74 -10.73
N GLU A 13 -2.65 -8.71 -10.22
CA GLU A 13 -2.07 -7.87 -9.20
C GLU A 13 -2.41 -8.42 -7.84
N LEU A 14 -1.48 -8.28 -6.90
CA LEU A 14 -1.78 -8.54 -5.50
C LEU A 14 -2.38 -7.25 -4.94
N VAL A 15 -3.61 -7.33 -4.42
CA VAL A 15 -4.32 -6.16 -3.90
C VAL A 15 -4.72 -6.43 -2.46
N PHE A 16 -4.42 -5.47 -1.59
CA PHE A 16 -4.82 -5.60 -0.19
C PHE A 16 -4.98 -4.22 0.45
N ALA A 17 -5.69 -4.19 1.58
CA ALA A 17 -5.88 -2.96 2.34
C ALA A 17 -4.85 -2.91 3.47
N SER A 18 -4.14 -1.82 3.57
CA SER A 18 -3.11 -1.63 4.60
C SER A 18 -3.60 -0.67 5.66
N SER A 19 -3.27 -0.96 6.92
CA SER A 19 -3.55 -0.04 8.01
C SER A 19 -2.44 1.00 8.19
N GLN A 20 -1.33 0.85 7.47
CA GLN A 20 -0.24 1.81 7.51
C GLN A 20 -0.56 3.02 6.65
N THR A 21 0.16 4.11 6.89
CA THR A 21 -0.01 5.31 6.07
C THR A 21 0.68 5.09 4.72
N PRO A 22 0.26 5.85 3.69
CA PRO A 22 0.94 5.77 2.39
C PRO A 22 2.43 6.04 2.48
N ALA A 23 2.83 6.99 3.32
CA ALA A 23 4.25 7.33 3.49
C ALA A 23 5.03 6.16 4.10
N GLU A 24 4.44 5.47 5.06
CA GLU A 24 5.09 4.31 5.67
C GLU A 24 5.29 3.18 4.66
N VAL A 25 4.27 2.91 3.86
CA VAL A 25 4.37 1.87 2.83
C VAL A 25 5.38 2.27 1.77
N GLU A 26 5.36 3.53 1.36
CA GLU A 26 6.30 4.02 0.37
C GLU A 26 7.74 3.86 0.84
N GLU A 27 7.99 4.15 2.11
CA GLU A 27 9.32 4.01 2.66
C GLU A 27 9.79 2.56 2.66
N LEU A 28 8.90 1.64 3.05
CA LEU A 28 9.21 0.21 3.03
C LEU A 28 9.54 -0.26 1.62
N VAL A 29 8.74 0.17 0.65
CA VAL A 29 8.92 -0.24 -0.74
C VAL A 29 10.22 0.34 -1.31
N THR A 30 10.46 1.62 -1.07
CA THR A 30 11.66 2.29 -1.55
C THR A 30 12.92 1.65 -0.98
N SER A 31 12.88 1.32 0.31
CA SER A 31 14.01 0.65 0.96
C SER A 31 14.23 -0.74 0.38
N ALA A 32 13.16 -1.45 0.05
CA ALA A 32 13.27 -2.79 -0.53
C ALA A 32 13.88 -2.74 -1.93
N PHE A 33 13.59 -1.66 -2.68
CA PHE A 33 14.10 -1.51 -4.04
C PHE A 33 15.51 -0.92 -4.09
N ALA A 34 16.05 -0.50 -2.96
CA ALA A 34 17.40 0.04 -2.91
C ALA A 34 18.42 -1.05 -3.27
N LYS A 35 19.59 -0.61 -3.72
CA LYS A 35 20.62 -1.53 -4.20
C LYS A 35 20.95 -2.61 -3.17
N ASP A 36 21.01 -2.24 -1.91
CA ASP A 36 21.32 -3.18 -0.82
C ASP A 36 20.08 -3.57 -0.05
N GLY A 37 18.91 -3.46 -0.67
CA GLY A 37 17.67 -3.78 -0.01
C GLY A 37 17.46 -5.28 0.15
N PRO A 38 16.46 -5.67 0.94
CA PRO A 38 16.18 -7.10 1.18
C PRO A 38 15.65 -7.78 -0.08
N ASP A 39 15.85 -9.10 -0.12
CA ASP A 39 15.36 -9.90 -1.24
C ASP A 39 13.86 -10.12 -1.19
N VAL A 40 13.26 -9.90 -0.04
CA VAL A 40 11.83 -10.11 0.17
C VAL A 40 11.21 -8.87 0.79
N LEU A 41 10.15 -8.38 0.16
CA LEU A 41 9.35 -7.29 0.72
C LEU A 41 8.21 -7.92 1.51
N SER A 42 8.09 -7.55 2.77
CA SER A 42 7.03 -8.05 3.64
C SER A 42 6.06 -6.92 3.96
N LEU A 43 4.80 -7.13 3.63
CA LEU A 43 3.74 -6.18 3.94
C LEU A 43 2.60 -6.92 4.60
N SER A 44 1.80 -6.22 5.38
CA SER A 44 0.64 -6.83 6.02
C SER A 44 -0.62 -6.03 5.72
N ASP A 45 -1.75 -6.73 5.75
CA ASP A 45 -3.03 -6.06 5.55
C ASP A 45 -3.62 -5.65 6.91
N ASP A 46 -4.80 -5.04 6.84
CA ASP A 46 -5.46 -4.54 8.04
C ASP A 46 -6.11 -5.65 8.88
N LYS A 47 -6.04 -6.89 8.41
CA LYS A 47 -6.57 -8.05 9.14
C LYS A 47 -5.46 -8.97 9.63
N GLY A 48 -4.23 -8.52 9.57
CA GLY A 48 -3.11 -9.28 10.08
C GLY A 48 -2.50 -10.29 9.13
N ARG A 49 -2.99 -10.38 7.90
CA ARG A 49 -2.38 -11.26 6.91
C ARG A 49 -1.09 -10.62 6.41
N ARG A 50 -0.13 -11.46 6.11
CA ARG A 50 1.15 -11.00 5.62
C ARG A 50 1.40 -11.44 4.20
N PHE A 51 2.02 -10.56 3.44
CA PHE A 51 2.37 -10.83 2.05
C PHE A 51 3.86 -10.71 1.90
N LEU A 52 4.50 -11.82 1.53
CA LEU A 52 5.94 -11.87 1.32
C LEU A 52 6.18 -11.99 -0.17
N VAL A 53 6.77 -10.97 -0.77
CA VAL A 53 6.95 -10.92 -2.21
C VAL A 53 8.43 -10.78 -2.51
N GLN A 54 8.92 -11.59 -3.43
CA GLN A 54 10.32 -11.48 -3.85
C GLN A 54 10.53 -10.15 -4.54
N THR A 55 11.43 -9.34 -4.02
CA THR A 55 11.66 -7.99 -4.52
C THR A 55 12.01 -8.01 -6.01
N ALA A 56 12.80 -8.98 -6.44
CA ALA A 56 13.20 -9.09 -7.84
C ALA A 56 12.04 -9.38 -8.79
N LYS A 57 10.91 -9.84 -8.27
CA LYS A 57 9.75 -10.16 -9.09
C LYS A 57 8.72 -9.04 -9.12
N ILE A 58 8.94 -7.98 -8.38
CA ILE A 58 7.99 -6.87 -8.33
C ILE A 58 8.23 -5.94 -9.50
N SER A 59 7.21 -5.74 -10.32
CA SER A 59 7.28 -4.80 -11.44
C SER A 59 6.98 -3.38 -11.00
N TYR A 60 6.00 -3.24 -10.10
CA TYR A 60 5.60 -1.93 -9.58
C TYR A 60 4.78 -2.11 -8.31
N VAL A 61 4.67 -1.05 -7.54
CA VAL A 61 3.78 -1.00 -6.39
C VAL A 61 2.98 0.28 -6.49
N GLU A 62 1.64 0.17 -6.46
CA GLU A 62 0.76 1.33 -6.46
C GLU A 62 0.24 1.51 -5.05
N ILE A 63 0.42 2.70 -4.52
CA ILE A 63 0.00 3.04 -3.16
C ILE A 63 -1.15 4.02 -3.26
N GLY A 64 -2.29 3.65 -2.67
CA GLY A 64 -3.46 4.50 -2.70
C GLY A 64 -3.32 5.71 -1.81
N VAL A 65 -4.35 6.57 -1.84
CA VAL A 65 -4.36 7.75 -1.00
C VAL A 65 -4.78 7.35 0.41
N ALA A 66 -4.46 8.21 1.39
CA ALA A 66 -4.86 7.98 2.76
C ALA A 66 -6.39 7.98 2.88
N ASP A 67 -6.91 7.16 3.79
CA ASP A 67 -8.35 7.17 4.06
C ASP A 67 -8.73 8.48 4.71
N VAL A 68 -9.76 9.12 4.13
CA VAL A 68 -10.21 10.41 4.63
C VAL A 68 -11.65 10.35 5.12
N ARG A 69 -12.17 9.16 5.22
CA ARG A 69 -13.52 9.01 5.73
C ARG A 69 -13.59 9.35 7.17
N ARG A 70 -14.46 9.72 7.39
CA ARG A 70 -14.41 9.89 8.60
C ARG A 70 -15.12 10.86 8.93
N VAL A 71 -15.53 11.13 8.84
CA VAL A 71 -15.86 11.85 8.89
C VAL A 71 -16.90 12.18 8.70
N GLY A 72 -17.28 12.00 8.76
CA GLY A 72 -17.89 12.24 8.44
C GLY A 72 -18.65 12.60 8.30
N PHE A 73 -18.61 12.75 8.14
CA PHE A 73 -18.97 13.11 7.74
C PHE A 73 -19.38 13.80 7.68
N GLY A 74 -19.57 13.96 7.90
CA GLY A 74 -19.68 14.56 7.55
C GLY A 74 -19.75 15.24 7.34
N ILE A 75 -19.80 15.73 7.60
CA ILE A 75 -19.61 16.27 7.17
C ILE A 75 -19.68 16.63 6.67
N GLY A 76 -19.78 17.13 6.81
CA GLY A 76 -19.63 17.44 6.04
C GLY A 76 -19.49 17.81 5.64
N ALA A 77 -19.60 18.31 5.88
CA ALA A 77 -19.25 18.52 5.29
C ALA A 77 -18.91 18.65 4.82
N GLY A 78 -19.02 19.14 5.11
CA GLY A 78 -18.49 19.17 4.46
C GLY A 78 -17.99 19.14 4.22
N GLY A 79 -18.07 19.51 4.45
CA GLY A 79 -17.47 19.42 4.05
C GLY A 79 -17.00 19.35 3.83
N ALA A 80 -17.08 19.77 4.02
CA ALA A 80 -16.49 19.55 3.68
C ALA A 80 -16.01 19.31 3.35
N ALA A 81 -16.08 19.73 3.60
CA ALA A 81 -15.43 19.40 3.21
C ALA A 81 -15.01 19.06 2.94
N GLY A 82 -15.10 19.38 3.33
CA GLY A 82 -14.50 19.04 3.01
C GLY A 82 -14.32 18.85 2.87
N ALA A 83 -14.47 19.30 3.13
CA ALA A 83 -14.17 18.99 2.87
C ALA A 83 -14.21 18.66 2.66
#